data_26826079d9105e970a91d17397d5a429
#
_entry.id   26826079d9105e970a91d17397d5a429
#
_cell.length_a   1.000
_cell.length_b   1.000
_cell.length_c   1.000
_cell.angle_alpha   90.00
_cell.angle_beta   90.00
_cell.angle_gamma   90.00
#
_symmetry.space_group_name_H-M   'P 1'
#
loop_
_entity.id
_entity.type
_entity.pdbx_description
1 polymer ?
#
loop_
_entity_poly.entity_id
_entity_poly.type
_entity_poly.pdbx_seq_one_letter_code
_entity_poly.pdbx_strand_id
1 'polypeptide(L)'
;MALIVMADDGVAFDGRAPAERPLGGAEAAFLALAEALAARGHTVQVRNNCAAPMHRNGVEWTPIAVGVPESCDLYVANRGHRLIGLAPKARGRAFWLHNPGDYILKPRYLWPLFVHRPVLVFSGQIHANTVPSWVPSGGRAIVPYGLDAAYRSAGPRTDMPPPVAVFTSNPLRGLDWLLDLWERRIRPTIPAAELHVYAGPQVYGVVGDRKAAEMATVLARAEALAAMGVRRHEPVPKAQLVPPLRAARAMLYRGDIGESFCLAVAEAQALGLPAVVTKLGSLPERVVDGVTGTIAGSDDEFCAAAMAILSDDALWRRQHAAAVELQKGIGWDEAAARFEALIP
;
A
#
# COMPACT_ATOMS: atom_id res chain seq x y z
N MET A 1 19.97 -20.13 -6.68
CA MET A 1 19.48 -19.44 -7.90
C MET A 1 18.30 -20.23 -8.44
N ALA A 2 17.16 -19.60 -8.64
CA ALA A 2 15.91 -20.23 -9.10
C ALA A 2 15.28 -19.40 -10.22
N LEU A 3 14.49 -20.03 -11.09
CA LEU A 3 13.63 -19.34 -12.05
C LEU A 3 12.28 -18.99 -11.38
N ILE A 4 12.01 -17.71 -11.23
CA ILE A 4 10.76 -17.19 -10.67
C ILE A 4 9.98 -16.49 -11.77
N VAL A 5 8.74 -16.91 -11.97
CA VAL A 5 7.83 -16.31 -12.94
C VAL A 5 6.69 -15.63 -12.20
N MET A 6 6.51 -14.34 -12.44
CA MET A 6 5.44 -13.55 -11.80
C MET A 6 4.47 -13.05 -12.88
N ALA A 7 3.17 -13.25 -12.69
CA ALA A 7 2.16 -12.85 -13.67
C ALA A 7 1.12 -11.89 -13.07
N ASP A 8 0.76 -10.84 -13.84
CA ASP A 8 -0.28 -9.88 -13.51
C ASP A 8 -1.11 -9.53 -14.76
N ASP A 9 -2.44 -9.56 -14.63
CA ASP A 9 -3.39 -9.20 -15.70
C ASP A 9 -4.13 -7.87 -15.44
N GLY A 10 -3.59 -7.04 -14.54
CA GLY A 10 -4.13 -5.73 -14.17
C GLY A 10 -3.77 -4.60 -15.12
N VAL A 11 -3.52 -3.42 -14.56
CA VAL A 11 -3.12 -2.23 -15.34
C VAL A 11 -1.74 -2.42 -15.98
N ALA A 12 -1.50 -1.71 -17.08
CA ALA A 12 -0.21 -1.75 -17.77
C ALA A 12 0.88 -1.01 -16.97
N PHE A 13 2.00 -1.67 -16.71
CA PHE A 13 3.22 -1.09 -16.14
C PHE A 13 4.43 -1.95 -16.48
N ASP A 14 5.63 -1.39 -16.33
CA ASP A 14 6.90 -2.12 -16.42
C ASP A 14 7.93 -1.50 -15.45
N GLY A 15 9.18 -1.96 -15.51
CA GLY A 15 10.24 -1.52 -14.61
C GLY A 15 10.59 -0.02 -14.69
N ARG A 16 10.09 0.74 -15.66
CA ARG A 16 10.30 2.21 -15.78
C ARG A 16 9.29 2.99 -14.97
N ALA A 17 8.12 2.40 -14.74
CA ALA A 17 6.97 3.10 -14.18
C ALA A 17 7.24 3.85 -12.85
N PRO A 18 8.05 3.36 -11.89
CA PRO A 18 8.30 4.10 -10.65
C PRO A 18 9.00 5.45 -10.84
N ALA A 19 9.80 5.60 -11.91
CA ALA A 19 10.49 6.85 -12.22
C ALA A 19 9.63 7.82 -13.05
N GLU A 20 8.68 7.29 -13.81
CA GLU A 20 7.90 8.06 -14.79
C GLU A 20 6.55 8.53 -14.23
N ARG A 21 5.94 7.75 -13.32
CA ARG A 21 4.62 8.05 -12.81
C ARG A 21 4.34 7.42 -11.44
N PRO A 22 3.39 7.95 -10.66
CA PRO A 22 2.92 7.26 -9.47
C PRO A 22 2.23 5.94 -9.84
N LEU A 23 2.44 4.91 -8.99
CA LEU A 23 1.82 3.60 -9.10
C LEU A 23 0.86 3.33 -7.95
N GLY A 24 -0.17 2.54 -8.19
CA GLY A 24 -1.00 1.94 -7.16
C GLY A 24 -0.17 1.06 -6.22
N GLY A 25 -0.65 0.89 -4.98
CA GLY A 25 0.09 0.12 -3.97
C GLY A 25 0.38 -1.32 -4.37
N ALA A 26 -0.55 -1.98 -5.06
CA ALA A 26 -0.38 -3.36 -5.51
C ALA A 26 0.64 -3.49 -6.65
N GLU A 27 0.61 -2.58 -7.63
CA GLU A 27 1.54 -2.53 -8.75
C GLU A 27 2.96 -2.19 -8.28
N ALA A 28 3.07 -1.21 -7.37
CA ALA A 28 4.34 -0.84 -6.76
C ALA A 28 4.94 -2.01 -5.94
N ALA A 29 4.10 -2.72 -5.17
CA ALA A 29 4.52 -3.90 -4.41
C ALA A 29 4.98 -5.04 -5.32
N PHE A 30 4.25 -5.31 -6.40
CA PHE A 30 4.58 -6.37 -7.36
C PHE A 30 5.94 -6.09 -8.04
N LEU A 31 6.15 -4.86 -8.48
CA LEU A 31 7.41 -4.44 -9.11
C LEU A 31 8.58 -4.55 -8.13
N ALA A 32 8.43 -3.99 -6.94
CA ALA A 32 9.48 -3.98 -5.94
C ALA A 32 9.86 -5.40 -5.47
N LEU A 33 8.89 -6.32 -5.36
CA LEU A 33 9.16 -7.73 -5.09
C LEU A 33 9.96 -8.38 -6.23
N ALA A 34 9.60 -8.14 -7.50
CA ALA A 34 10.30 -8.69 -8.64
C ALA A 34 11.77 -8.25 -8.67
N GLU A 35 12.02 -6.95 -8.45
CA GLU A 35 13.38 -6.41 -8.39
C GLU A 35 14.18 -6.94 -7.18
N ALA A 36 13.53 -7.08 -6.02
CA ALA A 36 14.19 -7.63 -4.83
C ALA A 36 14.56 -9.10 -4.99
N LEU A 37 13.71 -9.91 -5.63
CA LEU A 37 14.02 -11.30 -5.96
C LEU A 37 15.19 -11.39 -6.95
N ALA A 38 15.24 -10.53 -7.96
CA ALA A 38 16.35 -10.45 -8.90
C ALA A 38 17.65 -10.03 -8.20
N ALA A 39 17.61 -9.05 -7.31
CA ALA A 39 18.76 -8.61 -6.51
C ALA A 39 19.31 -9.72 -5.59
N ARG A 40 18.49 -10.69 -5.19
CA ARG A 40 18.88 -11.89 -4.42
C ARG A 40 19.49 -12.99 -5.31
N GLY A 41 19.68 -12.75 -6.61
CA GLY A 41 20.33 -13.65 -7.53
C GLY A 41 19.41 -14.66 -8.21
N HIS A 42 18.09 -14.46 -8.17
CA HIS A 42 17.15 -15.27 -8.96
C HIS A 42 17.02 -14.77 -10.38
N THR A 43 16.69 -15.66 -11.32
CA THR A 43 16.21 -15.29 -12.65
C THR A 43 14.73 -14.96 -12.53
N VAL A 44 14.35 -13.68 -12.72
CA VAL A 44 12.97 -13.22 -12.54
C VAL A 44 12.38 -12.81 -13.87
N GLN A 45 11.26 -13.43 -14.23
CA GLN A 45 10.49 -13.14 -15.43
C GLN A 45 9.10 -12.65 -15.06
N VAL A 46 8.75 -11.46 -15.48
CA VAL A 46 7.39 -10.89 -15.32
C VAL A 46 6.62 -11.05 -16.63
N ARG A 47 5.38 -11.49 -16.51
CA ARG A 47 4.38 -11.57 -17.57
C ARG A 47 3.19 -10.72 -17.19
N ASN A 48 3.08 -9.54 -17.78
CA ASN A 48 2.00 -8.58 -17.47
C ASN A 48 1.56 -7.79 -18.70
N ASN A 49 0.74 -6.79 -18.54
CA ASN A 49 0.25 -5.93 -19.63
C ASN A 49 1.26 -4.82 -20.01
N CYS A 50 2.58 -5.08 -19.93
CA CYS A 50 3.57 -4.14 -20.45
C CYS A 50 3.47 -4.01 -21.97
N ALA A 51 3.86 -2.84 -22.50
CA ALA A 51 3.70 -2.52 -23.92
C ALA A 51 4.66 -3.32 -24.84
N ALA A 52 5.87 -3.63 -24.35
CA ALA A 52 6.91 -4.33 -25.10
C ALA A 52 7.85 -5.08 -24.14
N PRO A 53 8.57 -6.12 -24.65
CA PRO A 53 9.63 -6.76 -23.86
C PRO A 53 10.73 -5.76 -23.46
N MET A 54 11.21 -5.89 -22.23
CA MET A 54 12.33 -5.10 -21.74
C MET A 54 13.04 -5.83 -20.59
N HIS A 55 14.26 -5.39 -20.29
CA HIS A 55 15.01 -5.84 -19.13
C HIS A 55 15.43 -4.63 -18.29
N ARG A 56 15.15 -4.67 -16.97
CA ARG A 56 15.53 -3.61 -16.04
C ARG A 56 15.69 -4.17 -14.62
N ASN A 57 16.71 -3.70 -13.91
CA ASN A 57 17.00 -4.08 -12.53
C ASN A 57 17.00 -5.61 -12.29
N GLY A 58 17.56 -6.36 -13.27
CA GLY A 58 17.63 -7.83 -13.19
C GLY A 58 16.32 -8.57 -13.53
N VAL A 59 15.24 -7.86 -13.87
CA VAL A 59 13.93 -8.42 -14.19
C VAL A 59 13.66 -8.37 -15.69
N GLU A 60 13.27 -9.50 -16.28
CA GLU A 60 12.76 -9.60 -17.65
C GLU A 60 11.25 -9.32 -17.65
N TRP A 61 10.83 -8.30 -18.36
CA TRP A 61 9.42 -7.93 -18.56
C TRP A 61 8.97 -8.35 -19.96
N THR A 62 7.87 -9.06 -20.07
CA THR A 62 7.31 -9.49 -21.36
C THR A 62 5.79 -9.38 -21.31
N PRO A 63 5.15 -8.91 -22.41
CA PRO A 63 3.70 -8.89 -22.49
C PRO A 63 3.09 -10.27 -22.23
N ILE A 64 2.06 -10.33 -21.36
CA ILE A 64 1.42 -11.62 -21.00
C ILE A 64 0.79 -12.32 -22.19
N ALA A 65 0.45 -11.60 -23.25
CA ALA A 65 -0.06 -12.14 -24.50
C ALA A 65 0.93 -13.07 -25.22
N VAL A 66 2.22 -12.96 -24.94
CA VAL A 66 3.26 -13.88 -25.46
C VAL A 66 3.19 -15.26 -24.80
N GLY A 67 2.52 -15.36 -23.66
CA GLY A 67 2.40 -16.57 -22.87
C GLY A 67 3.32 -16.57 -21.64
N VAL A 68 3.07 -17.54 -20.77
CA VAL A 68 3.82 -17.77 -19.53
C VAL A 68 4.64 -19.05 -19.71
N PRO A 69 5.91 -19.12 -19.26
CA PRO A 69 6.69 -20.35 -19.28
C PRO A 69 5.95 -21.51 -18.59
N GLU A 70 5.97 -22.69 -19.20
CA GLU A 70 5.28 -23.87 -18.64
C GLU A 70 5.86 -24.33 -17.31
N SER A 71 7.18 -24.14 -17.10
CA SER A 71 7.92 -24.62 -15.94
C SER A 71 8.74 -23.49 -15.31
N CYS A 72 8.80 -23.47 -14.00
CA CYS A 72 9.65 -22.60 -13.18
C CYS A 72 9.76 -23.18 -11.77
N ASP A 73 10.69 -22.66 -10.97
CA ASP A 73 10.83 -23.09 -9.59
C ASP A 73 9.73 -22.48 -8.70
N LEU A 74 9.35 -21.21 -8.92
CA LEU A 74 8.22 -20.57 -8.27
C LEU A 74 7.40 -19.77 -9.28
N TYR A 75 6.12 -20.04 -9.34
CA TYR A 75 5.15 -19.23 -10.06
C TYR A 75 4.31 -18.39 -9.12
N VAL A 76 4.27 -17.08 -9.33
CA VAL A 76 3.48 -16.12 -8.53
C VAL A 76 2.36 -15.54 -9.39
N ALA A 77 1.12 -15.95 -9.15
CA ALA A 77 -0.07 -15.38 -9.77
C ALA A 77 -0.57 -14.19 -8.95
N ASN A 78 -0.70 -13.01 -9.56
CA ASN A 78 -1.12 -11.78 -8.89
C ASN A 78 -2.61 -11.50 -9.11
N ARG A 79 -3.45 -11.62 -8.08
CA ARG A 79 -4.89 -11.24 -8.05
C ARG A 79 -5.83 -11.96 -9.03
N GLY A 80 -5.41 -12.18 -10.27
CA GLY A 80 -6.27 -12.63 -11.36
C GLY A 80 -6.60 -14.12 -11.29
N HIS A 81 -7.89 -14.48 -11.37
CA HIS A 81 -8.30 -15.92 -11.38
C HIS A 81 -7.76 -16.69 -12.58
N ARG A 82 -7.62 -16.02 -13.74
CA ARG A 82 -7.09 -16.62 -14.98
C ARG A 82 -5.61 -16.94 -14.88
N LEU A 83 -4.90 -16.29 -13.95
CA LEU A 83 -3.47 -16.51 -13.75
C LEU A 83 -3.16 -17.77 -12.94
N ILE A 84 -4.08 -18.24 -12.08
CA ILE A 84 -3.81 -19.30 -11.10
C ILE A 84 -3.31 -20.59 -11.76
N GLY A 85 -3.85 -20.92 -12.95
CA GLY A 85 -3.54 -22.16 -13.68
C GLY A 85 -2.39 -22.05 -14.69
N LEU A 86 -1.82 -20.87 -14.90
CA LEU A 86 -0.68 -20.72 -15.81
C LEU A 86 0.59 -21.38 -15.22
N ALA A 87 1.61 -21.65 -16.05
CA ALA A 87 2.80 -22.39 -15.69
C ALA A 87 2.49 -23.81 -15.09
N PRO A 88 1.88 -24.73 -15.84
CA PRO A 88 1.36 -26.01 -15.32
C PRO A 88 2.43 -26.90 -14.68
N LYS A 89 3.69 -26.75 -15.04
CA LYS A 89 4.83 -27.51 -14.52
C LYS A 89 5.66 -26.73 -13.49
N ALA A 90 5.12 -25.64 -12.90
CA ALA A 90 5.81 -24.94 -11.82
C ALA A 90 5.95 -25.85 -10.60
N ARG A 91 7.14 -25.85 -9.97
CA ARG A 91 7.43 -26.65 -8.76
C ARG A 91 6.68 -26.09 -7.54
N GLY A 92 6.74 -24.76 -7.34
CA GLY A 92 5.99 -24.01 -6.32
C GLY A 92 5.00 -23.05 -6.95
N ARG A 93 3.88 -22.80 -6.26
CA ARG A 93 2.85 -21.86 -6.68
C ARG A 93 2.41 -20.97 -5.56
N ALA A 94 2.36 -19.66 -5.80
CA ALA A 94 1.80 -18.68 -4.91
C ALA A 94 0.66 -17.92 -5.61
N PHE A 95 -0.40 -17.63 -4.88
CA PHE A 95 -1.44 -16.69 -5.30
C PHE A 95 -1.43 -15.49 -4.35
N TRP A 96 -0.97 -14.36 -4.86
CA TRP A 96 -0.78 -13.15 -4.06
C TRP A 96 -2.02 -12.28 -4.07
N LEU A 97 -2.64 -12.13 -2.91
CA LEU A 97 -3.84 -11.33 -2.71
C LEU A 97 -3.47 -9.91 -2.28
N HIS A 98 -4.21 -8.94 -2.80
CA HIS A 98 -4.04 -7.51 -2.49
C HIS A 98 -5.30 -6.84 -1.95
N ASN A 99 -6.44 -7.50 -2.05
CA ASN A 99 -7.73 -7.01 -1.56
C ASN A 99 -8.30 -8.01 -0.55
N PRO A 100 -9.25 -7.62 0.32
CA PRO A 100 -9.97 -8.55 1.16
C PRO A 100 -10.50 -9.75 0.37
N GLY A 101 -10.42 -10.92 0.96
CA GLY A 101 -10.48 -12.18 0.22
C GLY A 101 -11.89 -12.67 -0.17
N ASP A 102 -12.95 -11.93 0.09
CA ASP A 102 -14.32 -12.29 -0.28
C ASP A 102 -14.50 -12.47 -1.79
N TYR A 103 -13.72 -11.75 -2.62
CA TYR A 103 -13.77 -11.90 -4.08
C TYR A 103 -13.32 -13.28 -4.58
N ILE A 104 -12.45 -14.01 -3.84
CA ILE A 104 -11.99 -15.34 -4.25
C ILE A 104 -13.00 -16.46 -3.92
N LEU A 105 -14.07 -16.15 -3.20
CA LEU A 105 -15.16 -17.10 -2.89
C LEU A 105 -16.07 -17.36 -4.11
N LYS A 106 -15.85 -16.64 -5.22
CA LYS A 106 -16.59 -16.85 -6.47
C LYS A 106 -16.12 -18.13 -7.17
N PRO A 107 -17.03 -18.91 -7.82
CA PRO A 107 -16.67 -20.19 -8.49
C PRO A 107 -15.48 -20.09 -9.44
N ARG A 108 -15.34 -18.96 -10.16
CA ARG A 108 -14.22 -18.70 -11.08
C ARG A 108 -12.84 -18.65 -10.41
N TYR A 109 -12.78 -18.41 -9.08
CA TYR A 109 -11.57 -18.50 -8.27
C TYR A 109 -11.47 -19.84 -7.57
N LEU A 110 -12.55 -20.30 -6.94
CA LEU A 110 -12.56 -21.55 -6.15
C LEU A 110 -12.15 -22.77 -6.99
N TRP A 111 -12.59 -22.85 -8.25
CA TRP A 111 -12.24 -23.95 -9.11
C TRP A 111 -10.74 -24.03 -9.40
N PRO A 112 -10.06 -23.00 -9.94
CA PRO A 112 -8.61 -23.04 -10.13
C PRO A 112 -7.83 -23.15 -8.82
N LEU A 113 -8.31 -22.59 -7.70
CA LEU A 113 -7.70 -22.80 -6.38
C LEU A 113 -7.78 -24.25 -5.95
N PHE A 114 -8.90 -24.94 -6.18
CA PHE A 114 -9.06 -26.36 -5.89
C PHE A 114 -8.13 -27.24 -6.74
N VAL A 115 -8.03 -26.93 -8.04
CA VAL A 115 -7.20 -27.72 -8.99
C VAL A 115 -5.71 -27.51 -8.74
N HIS A 116 -5.27 -26.27 -8.60
CA HIS A 116 -3.83 -25.94 -8.60
C HIS A 116 -3.25 -25.74 -7.19
N ARG A 117 -4.07 -25.56 -6.17
CA ARG A 117 -3.71 -25.46 -4.75
C ARG A 117 -2.48 -24.58 -4.48
N PRO A 118 -2.45 -23.32 -4.95
CA PRO A 118 -1.33 -22.42 -4.64
C PRO A 118 -1.27 -22.09 -3.14
N VAL A 119 -0.11 -21.72 -2.64
CA VAL A 119 -0.01 -21.03 -1.35
C VAL A 119 -0.68 -19.65 -1.48
N LEU A 120 -1.66 -19.37 -0.63
CA LEU A 120 -2.31 -18.05 -0.56
C LEU A 120 -1.41 -17.09 0.22
N VAL A 121 -0.98 -16.01 -0.40
CA VAL A 121 -0.09 -15.01 0.22
C VAL A 121 -0.87 -13.76 0.57
N PHE A 122 -0.81 -13.38 1.84
CA PHE A 122 -1.51 -12.25 2.45
C PHE A 122 -0.52 -11.21 2.97
N SER A 123 -0.94 -9.96 3.01
CA SER A 123 -0.11 -8.84 3.49
C SER A 123 -0.11 -8.65 5.01
N GLY A 124 -1.04 -9.28 5.74
CA GLY A 124 -1.17 -9.19 7.19
C GLY A 124 -2.17 -10.20 7.74
N GLN A 125 -2.29 -10.31 9.07
CA GLN A 125 -3.19 -11.24 9.71
C GLN A 125 -4.67 -10.85 9.49
N ILE A 126 -4.99 -9.56 9.59
CA ILE A 126 -6.35 -9.06 9.31
C ILE A 126 -6.73 -9.41 7.87
N HIS A 127 -5.83 -9.23 6.91
CA HIS A 127 -6.04 -9.64 5.53
C HIS A 127 -6.28 -11.15 5.40
N ALA A 128 -5.46 -11.98 6.05
CA ALA A 128 -5.62 -13.43 6.02
C ALA A 128 -6.97 -13.89 6.61
N ASN A 129 -7.47 -13.20 7.62
CA ASN A 129 -8.75 -13.50 8.27
C ASN A 129 -9.96 -13.22 7.36
N THR A 130 -9.79 -12.43 6.27
CA THR A 130 -10.86 -12.20 5.29
C THR A 130 -11.15 -13.44 4.41
N VAL A 131 -10.25 -14.43 4.40
CA VAL A 131 -10.41 -15.67 3.64
C VAL A 131 -10.73 -16.82 4.58
N PRO A 132 -11.92 -17.45 4.47
CA PRO A 132 -12.29 -18.61 5.27
C PRO A 132 -11.28 -19.76 5.17
N SER A 133 -11.11 -20.52 6.23
CA SER A 133 -10.13 -21.62 6.31
C SER A 133 -10.41 -22.77 5.34
N TRP A 134 -11.66 -22.96 4.93
CA TRP A 134 -12.07 -24.00 3.99
C TRP A 134 -11.69 -23.72 2.53
N VAL A 135 -11.26 -22.50 2.18
CA VAL A 135 -10.84 -22.16 0.81
C VAL A 135 -9.67 -23.03 0.39
N PRO A 136 -9.77 -23.74 -0.77
CA PRO A 136 -8.71 -24.63 -1.21
C PRO A 136 -7.39 -23.92 -1.43
N SER A 137 -6.32 -24.47 -0.85
CA SER A 137 -4.96 -23.93 -0.99
C SER A 137 -3.91 -24.99 -0.70
N GLY A 138 -2.68 -24.77 -1.13
CA GLY A 138 -1.49 -25.53 -0.72
C GLY A 138 -0.88 -25.04 0.59
N GLY A 139 -1.44 -24.00 1.20
CA GLY A 139 -0.99 -23.37 2.44
C GLY A 139 -1.34 -21.90 2.47
N ARG A 140 -1.00 -21.24 3.57
CA ARG A 140 -1.19 -19.80 3.78
C ARG A 140 0.10 -19.17 4.28
N ALA A 141 0.51 -18.06 3.70
CA ALA A 141 1.68 -17.32 4.11
C ALA A 141 1.32 -15.85 4.35
N ILE A 142 1.85 -15.26 5.40
CA ILE A 142 1.77 -13.81 5.65
C ILE A 142 3.11 -13.20 5.26
N VAL A 143 3.08 -12.42 4.19
CA VAL A 143 4.22 -11.65 3.71
C VAL A 143 3.81 -10.18 3.63
N PRO A 144 4.13 -9.37 4.66
CA PRO A 144 3.90 -7.94 4.62
C PRO A 144 4.60 -7.31 3.43
N TYR A 145 4.05 -6.22 2.91
CA TYR A 145 4.77 -5.45 1.90
C TYR A 145 6.05 -4.87 2.48
N GLY A 146 7.11 -4.93 1.69
CA GLY A 146 8.33 -4.23 2.00
C GLY A 146 8.14 -2.71 1.88
N LEU A 147 8.92 -1.97 2.65
CA LEU A 147 9.04 -0.53 2.53
C LEU A 147 10.40 -0.20 1.93
N ASP A 148 10.43 0.82 1.06
CA ASP A 148 11.69 1.27 0.46
C ASP A 148 12.65 1.82 1.51
N ALA A 149 13.95 1.65 1.28
CA ALA A 149 15.00 2.10 2.20
C ALA A 149 14.88 3.59 2.55
N ALA A 150 14.42 4.42 1.62
CA ALA A 150 14.20 5.85 1.84
C ALA A 150 13.22 6.16 2.98
N TYR A 151 12.23 5.30 3.20
CA TYR A 151 11.29 5.42 4.33
C TYR A 151 11.85 4.83 5.62
N ARG A 152 12.63 3.73 5.54
CA ARG A 152 13.10 2.97 6.69
C ARG A 152 14.38 3.55 7.32
N SER A 153 15.18 4.28 6.55
CA SER A 153 16.44 4.85 7.01
C SER A 153 16.30 6.17 7.77
N ALA A 154 15.08 6.70 7.88
CA ALA A 154 14.85 7.95 8.60
C ALA A 154 15.17 7.78 10.10
N GLY A 155 15.99 8.68 10.61
CA GLY A 155 16.22 8.83 12.05
C GLY A 155 15.22 9.79 12.70
N PRO A 156 15.19 9.86 14.04
CA PRO A 156 14.33 10.79 14.75
C PRO A 156 14.69 12.25 14.42
N ARG A 157 13.66 13.10 14.42
CA ARG A 157 13.83 14.55 14.29
C ARG A 157 13.95 15.20 15.66
N THR A 158 14.74 16.24 15.73
CA THR A 158 14.89 17.09 16.93
C THR A 158 14.08 18.38 16.85
N ASP A 159 13.85 18.88 15.62
CA ASP A 159 13.04 20.07 15.34
C ASP A 159 11.54 19.74 15.33
N MET A 160 10.76 20.68 15.81
CA MET A 160 9.31 20.59 15.83
C MET A 160 8.72 20.91 14.45
N PRO A 161 7.96 20.01 13.81
CA PRO A 161 7.25 20.36 12.58
C PRO A 161 6.07 21.30 12.87
N PRO A 162 5.72 22.18 11.91
CA PRO A 162 4.51 22.99 11.99
C PRO A 162 3.27 22.09 12.06
N PRO A 163 2.09 22.62 12.43
CA PRO A 163 0.85 21.84 12.53
C PRO A 163 0.29 21.46 11.15
N VAL A 164 1.08 20.70 10.39
CA VAL A 164 0.72 20.20 9.07
C VAL A 164 0.31 18.74 9.16
N ALA A 165 -0.91 18.44 8.75
CA ALA A 165 -1.40 17.10 8.53
C ALA A 165 -1.27 16.70 7.06
N VAL A 166 -1.11 15.38 6.79
CA VAL A 166 -1.06 14.85 5.42
C VAL A 166 -2.09 13.77 5.18
N PHE A 167 -2.55 13.68 3.93
CA PHE A 167 -3.34 12.59 3.38
C PHE A 167 -2.70 12.17 2.04
N THR A 168 -2.35 10.88 1.88
CA THR A 168 -1.59 10.38 0.70
C THR A 168 -2.21 9.11 0.11
N SER A 169 -3.51 9.06 -0.08
CA SER A 169 -4.21 7.86 -0.54
C SER A 169 -5.27 8.19 -1.58
N ASN A 170 -6.06 7.16 -1.96
CA ASN A 170 -7.21 7.33 -2.83
C ASN A 170 -8.22 8.32 -2.22
N PRO A 171 -8.67 9.36 -2.94
CA PRO A 171 -9.64 10.33 -2.44
C PRO A 171 -10.93 9.68 -1.89
N LEU A 172 -11.35 8.55 -2.50
CA LEU A 172 -12.56 7.83 -2.10
C LEU A 172 -12.40 7.00 -0.80
N ARG A 173 -11.19 6.97 -0.22
CA ARG A 173 -10.92 6.29 1.05
C ARG A 173 -11.00 7.24 2.23
N GLY A 174 -12.11 7.99 2.28
CA GLY A 174 -12.45 8.83 3.43
C GLY A 174 -11.89 10.25 3.39
N LEU A 175 -11.40 10.77 2.23
CA LEU A 175 -10.98 12.16 2.15
C LEU A 175 -12.15 13.11 2.36
N ASP A 176 -13.32 12.86 1.75
CA ASP A 176 -14.49 13.72 1.89
C ASP A 176 -14.95 13.84 3.35
N TRP A 177 -14.99 12.70 4.07
CA TRP A 177 -15.23 12.67 5.51
C TRP A 177 -14.16 13.45 6.32
N LEU A 178 -12.87 13.31 5.95
CA LEU A 178 -11.81 14.05 6.62
C LEU A 178 -11.94 15.57 6.40
N LEU A 179 -12.34 15.98 5.18
CA LEU A 179 -12.60 17.39 4.86
C LEU A 179 -13.76 17.96 5.69
N ASP A 180 -14.83 17.18 5.95
CA ASP A 180 -15.90 17.56 6.86
C ASP A 180 -15.41 17.86 8.29
N LEU A 181 -14.62 16.93 8.84
CA LEU A 181 -14.07 17.09 10.19
C LEU A 181 -13.04 18.22 10.25
N TRP A 182 -12.24 18.36 9.18
CA TRP A 182 -11.26 19.44 9.08
C TRP A 182 -11.92 20.80 9.08
N GLU A 183 -12.89 21.01 8.21
CA GLU A 183 -13.60 22.30 8.06
C GLU A 183 -14.36 22.71 9.31
N ARG A 184 -15.10 21.75 9.91
CA ARG A 184 -16.04 22.05 11.01
C ARG A 184 -15.41 22.03 12.39
N ARG A 185 -14.31 21.30 12.57
CA ARG A 185 -13.81 21.00 13.93
C ARG A 185 -12.31 21.27 14.10
N ILE A 186 -11.45 20.73 13.22
CA ILE A 186 -10.00 20.76 13.43
C ILE A 186 -9.46 22.18 13.13
N ARG A 187 -9.71 22.68 11.93
CA ARG A 187 -9.21 23.99 11.50
C ARG A 187 -9.72 25.16 12.34
N PRO A 188 -11.00 25.24 12.74
CA PRO A 188 -11.47 26.32 13.62
C PRO A 188 -10.77 26.32 14.99
N THR A 189 -10.40 25.14 15.51
CA THR A 189 -9.72 25.02 16.81
C THR A 189 -8.22 25.31 16.69
N ILE A 190 -7.59 24.97 15.56
CA ILE A 190 -6.16 25.23 15.31
C ILE A 190 -6.03 26.05 14.02
N PRO A 191 -6.20 27.39 14.07
CA PRO A 191 -6.19 28.25 12.88
C PRO A 191 -4.88 28.26 12.07
N ALA A 192 -3.78 27.79 12.63
CA ALA A 192 -2.51 27.64 11.94
C ALA A 192 -2.34 26.28 11.23
N ALA A 193 -3.25 25.31 11.45
CA ALA A 193 -3.11 23.98 10.87
C ALA A 193 -3.31 23.97 9.35
N GLU A 194 -2.56 23.15 8.63
CA GLU A 194 -2.74 22.88 7.22
C GLU A 194 -2.96 21.39 6.97
N LEU A 195 -3.79 21.04 5.98
CA LEU A 195 -4.00 19.67 5.50
C LEU A 195 -3.47 19.57 4.07
N HIS A 196 -2.37 18.85 3.88
CA HIS A 196 -1.77 18.61 2.59
C HIS A 196 -2.29 17.28 2.01
N VAL A 197 -2.93 17.34 0.84
CA VAL A 197 -3.59 16.21 0.17
C VAL A 197 -2.81 15.86 -1.09
N TYR A 198 -2.14 14.70 -1.09
CA TYR A 198 -1.46 14.12 -2.27
C TYR A 198 -2.33 12.99 -2.83
N ALA A 199 -3.26 13.35 -3.71
CA ALA A 199 -4.25 12.40 -4.23
C ALA A 199 -4.73 12.77 -5.64
N GLY A 200 -5.01 11.74 -6.46
CA GLY A 200 -5.54 11.93 -7.81
C GLY A 200 -5.88 10.60 -8.48
N PRO A 201 -6.64 10.61 -9.60
CA PRO A 201 -7.06 9.42 -10.33
C PRO A 201 -5.92 8.71 -11.07
N GLN A 202 -4.83 9.40 -11.40
CA GLN A 202 -3.74 8.94 -12.27
C GLN A 202 -3.04 7.67 -11.75
N VAL A 203 -3.18 7.39 -10.46
CA VAL A 203 -2.54 6.25 -9.78
C VAL A 203 -3.27 4.92 -10.05
N TYR A 204 -4.53 4.97 -10.52
CA TYR A 204 -5.44 3.82 -10.49
C TYR A 204 -5.82 3.28 -11.88
N GLY A 205 -5.21 3.76 -12.97
CA GLY A 205 -5.45 3.30 -14.35
C GLY A 205 -6.94 3.23 -14.67
N VAL A 206 -7.39 2.15 -15.33
CA VAL A 206 -8.79 1.97 -15.77
C VAL A 206 -9.82 2.07 -14.62
N VAL A 207 -9.44 1.68 -13.40
CA VAL A 207 -10.31 1.83 -12.21
C VAL A 207 -10.39 3.31 -11.82
N GLY A 208 -9.29 4.03 -11.93
CA GLY A 208 -9.24 5.48 -11.75
C GLY A 208 -10.11 6.19 -12.77
N ASP A 209 -10.03 5.80 -14.05
CA ASP A 209 -10.84 6.38 -15.13
C ASP A 209 -12.34 6.20 -14.88
N ARG A 210 -12.78 5.02 -14.45
CA ARG A 210 -14.19 4.74 -14.13
C ARG A 210 -14.72 5.55 -12.94
N LYS A 211 -13.88 5.89 -11.99
CA LYS A 211 -14.21 6.65 -10.77
C LYS A 211 -13.71 8.09 -10.82
N ALA A 212 -13.20 8.54 -11.98
CA ALA A 212 -12.59 9.86 -12.12
C ALA A 212 -13.54 10.99 -11.74
N ALA A 213 -14.80 10.91 -12.14
CA ALA A 213 -15.81 11.92 -11.81
C ALA A 213 -16.09 11.99 -10.30
N GLU A 214 -16.18 10.83 -9.63
CA GLU A 214 -16.39 10.76 -8.18
C GLU A 214 -15.16 11.30 -7.43
N MET A 215 -13.95 10.92 -7.85
CA MET A 215 -12.70 11.45 -7.31
C MET A 215 -12.58 12.96 -7.54
N ALA A 216 -12.92 13.45 -8.74
CA ALA A 216 -12.87 14.87 -9.10
C ALA A 216 -13.76 15.71 -8.18
N THR A 217 -14.95 15.22 -7.81
CA THR A 217 -15.86 15.91 -6.88
C THR A 217 -15.20 16.11 -5.51
N VAL A 218 -14.57 15.07 -4.97
CA VAL A 218 -13.89 15.14 -3.67
C VAL A 218 -12.66 16.05 -3.74
N LEU A 219 -11.89 15.97 -4.83
CA LEU A 219 -10.71 16.82 -5.02
C LEU A 219 -11.07 18.29 -5.23
N ALA A 220 -12.15 18.59 -5.99
CA ALA A 220 -12.64 19.96 -6.13
C ALA A 220 -13.09 20.55 -4.78
N ARG A 221 -13.70 19.72 -3.91
CA ARG A 221 -14.00 20.13 -2.54
C ARG A 221 -12.73 20.45 -1.74
N ALA A 222 -11.68 19.64 -1.87
CA ALA A 222 -10.40 19.94 -1.21
C ALA A 222 -9.81 21.28 -1.68
N GLU A 223 -9.91 21.59 -2.99
CA GLU A 223 -9.49 22.88 -3.54
C GLU A 223 -10.35 24.05 -3.03
N ALA A 224 -11.66 23.88 -2.93
CA ALA A 224 -12.56 24.90 -2.39
C ALA A 224 -12.28 25.25 -0.94
N LEU A 225 -11.67 24.33 -0.17
CA LEU A 225 -11.27 24.53 1.21
C LEU A 225 -9.84 25.14 1.37
N ALA A 226 -9.28 25.72 0.31
CA ALA A 226 -7.94 26.36 0.36
C ALA A 226 -7.85 27.46 1.44
N ALA A 227 -8.90 28.26 1.63
CA ALA A 227 -8.98 29.26 2.70
C ALA A 227 -9.01 28.64 4.12
N MET A 228 -9.43 27.36 4.21
CA MET A 228 -9.42 26.57 5.45
C MET A 228 -8.11 25.81 5.64
N GLY A 229 -7.04 26.19 4.93
CA GLY A 229 -5.72 25.57 5.06
C GLY A 229 -5.56 24.23 4.37
N VAL A 230 -6.47 23.82 3.49
CA VAL A 230 -6.30 22.60 2.68
C VAL A 230 -5.40 22.93 1.47
N ARG A 231 -4.36 22.12 1.26
CA ARG A 231 -3.43 22.25 0.13
C ARG A 231 -3.48 20.98 -0.70
N ARG A 232 -4.11 21.05 -1.86
CA ARG A 232 -4.11 19.94 -2.82
C ARG A 232 -2.80 19.92 -3.60
N HIS A 233 -2.23 18.73 -3.73
CA HIS A 233 -1.07 18.41 -4.56
C HIS A 233 -1.42 17.26 -5.50
N GLU A 234 -0.83 17.26 -6.70
CA GLU A 234 -0.91 16.11 -7.59
C GLU A 234 -0.17 14.90 -6.96
N PRO A 235 -0.59 13.67 -7.30
CA PRO A 235 0.15 12.48 -6.91
C PRO A 235 1.58 12.53 -7.46
N VAL A 236 2.54 12.20 -6.63
CA VAL A 236 3.96 12.17 -7.01
C VAL A 236 4.55 10.76 -6.82
N PRO A 237 5.65 10.43 -7.49
CA PRO A 237 6.40 9.21 -7.22
C PRO A 237 6.76 9.07 -5.73
N LYS A 238 6.79 7.84 -5.22
CA LYS A 238 6.99 7.56 -3.78
C LYS A 238 8.22 8.25 -3.19
N ALA A 239 9.34 8.26 -3.89
CA ALA A 239 10.56 8.93 -3.40
C ALA A 239 10.36 10.44 -3.14
N GLN A 240 9.47 11.08 -3.90
CA GLN A 240 9.15 12.50 -3.74
C GLN A 240 8.17 12.78 -2.59
N LEU A 241 7.52 11.74 -2.04
CA LEU A 241 6.66 11.87 -0.84
C LEU A 241 7.47 11.91 0.46
N VAL A 242 8.72 11.41 0.47
CA VAL A 242 9.52 11.36 1.70
C VAL A 242 9.74 12.74 2.33
N PRO A 243 10.18 13.80 1.59
CA PRO A 243 10.35 15.11 2.18
C PRO A 243 9.07 15.72 2.77
N PRO A 244 7.93 15.77 2.06
CA PRO A 244 6.70 16.34 2.62
C PRO A 244 6.16 15.52 3.80
N LEU A 245 6.25 14.19 3.80
CA LEU A 245 5.86 13.37 4.94
C LEU A 245 6.76 13.65 6.16
N ARG A 246 8.07 13.81 5.95
CA ARG A 246 8.98 14.19 7.03
C ARG A 246 8.74 15.61 7.55
N ALA A 247 8.28 16.51 6.70
CA ALA A 247 7.99 17.91 7.12
C ALA A 247 6.66 18.03 7.87
N ALA A 248 5.76 17.05 7.72
CA ALA A 248 4.47 17.06 8.37
C ALA A 248 4.54 16.66 9.86
N ARG A 249 3.48 17.00 10.59
CA ARG A 249 3.32 16.70 12.01
C ARG A 249 2.48 15.43 12.25
N ALA A 250 1.51 15.16 11.40
CA ALA A 250 0.68 13.97 11.53
C ALA A 250 0.15 13.48 10.18
N MET A 251 -0.12 12.19 10.09
CA MET A 251 -0.97 11.61 9.05
C MET A 251 -2.39 11.48 9.59
N LEU A 252 -3.38 12.01 8.87
CA LEU A 252 -4.80 11.86 9.19
C LEU A 252 -5.46 10.96 8.14
N TYR A 253 -5.97 9.81 8.55
CA TYR A 253 -6.47 8.83 7.59
C TYR A 253 -7.64 8.03 8.14
N ARG A 254 -8.81 8.15 7.51
CA ARG A 254 -9.96 7.32 7.86
C ARG A 254 -9.73 5.86 7.50
N GLY A 255 -9.17 5.62 6.33
CA GLY A 255 -9.10 4.28 5.75
C GLY A 255 -10.40 3.82 5.12
N ASP A 256 -10.40 2.55 4.76
CA ASP A 256 -11.51 1.85 4.10
C ASP A 256 -11.53 0.39 4.56
N ILE A 257 -12.72 -0.24 4.57
CA ILE A 257 -12.85 -1.67 4.94
C ILE A 257 -12.04 -2.58 4.00
N GLY A 258 -11.79 -2.12 2.77
CA GLY A 258 -10.98 -2.81 1.78
C GLY A 258 -9.45 -2.66 1.94
N GLU A 259 -8.98 -2.00 3.00
CA GLU A 259 -7.53 -1.93 3.27
C GLU A 259 -6.99 -3.28 3.73
N SER A 260 -6.13 -3.88 2.93
CA SER A 260 -5.45 -5.14 3.25
C SER A 260 -4.09 -4.95 3.91
N PHE A 261 -3.40 -3.81 3.68
CA PHE A 261 -2.11 -3.47 4.28
C PHE A 261 -2.00 -2.00 4.67
N CYS A 262 -2.43 -1.09 3.81
CA CYS A 262 -2.29 0.36 3.93
C CYS A 262 -0.83 0.84 3.89
N LEU A 263 -0.22 0.80 2.70
CA LEU A 263 1.15 1.31 2.48
C LEU A 263 1.31 2.78 2.90
N ALA A 264 0.30 3.62 2.66
CA ALA A 264 0.38 5.05 2.99
C ALA A 264 0.66 5.29 4.48
N VAL A 265 -0.06 4.57 5.37
CA VAL A 265 0.17 4.68 6.82
C VAL A 265 1.48 3.99 7.22
N ALA A 266 1.82 2.84 6.62
CA ALA A 266 3.07 2.15 6.91
C ALA A 266 4.29 3.02 6.56
N GLU A 267 4.29 3.67 5.40
CA GLU A 267 5.33 4.59 4.94
C GLU A 267 5.46 5.83 5.84
N ALA A 268 4.33 6.42 6.22
CA ALA A 268 4.31 7.55 7.15
C ALA A 268 4.90 7.17 8.53
N GLN A 269 4.44 6.06 9.09
CA GLN A 269 4.92 5.55 10.37
C GLN A 269 6.42 5.19 10.35
N ALA A 270 6.93 4.62 9.25
CA ALA A 270 8.34 4.30 9.11
C ALA A 270 9.24 5.54 9.09
N LEU A 271 8.71 6.68 8.65
CA LEU A 271 9.36 7.99 8.73
C LEU A 271 9.23 8.65 10.11
N GLY A 272 8.58 7.98 11.06
CA GLY A 272 8.29 8.52 12.38
C GLY A 272 7.12 9.49 12.40
N LEU A 273 6.27 9.53 11.37
CA LEU A 273 5.10 10.42 11.35
C LEU A 273 3.95 9.77 12.13
N PRO A 274 3.53 10.33 13.29
CA PRO A 274 2.38 9.83 14.03
C PRO A 274 1.12 9.83 13.16
N ALA A 275 0.29 8.80 13.30
CA ALA A 275 -0.93 8.69 12.52
C ALA A 275 -2.18 8.65 13.40
N VAL A 276 -3.20 9.42 13.02
CA VAL A 276 -4.55 9.28 13.56
C VAL A 276 -5.39 8.56 12.52
N VAL A 277 -5.86 7.37 12.88
CA VAL A 277 -6.60 6.47 11.98
C VAL A 277 -7.89 5.98 12.63
N THR A 278 -8.80 5.41 11.84
CA THR A 278 -9.97 4.70 12.37
C THR A 278 -9.69 3.19 12.43
N LYS A 279 -10.58 2.44 13.08
CA LYS A 279 -10.47 0.97 13.22
C LYS A 279 -11.01 0.24 11.97
N LEU A 280 -10.54 0.61 10.76
CA LEU A 280 -11.00 0.01 9.50
C LEU A 280 -9.88 -0.81 8.82
N GLY A 281 -10.27 -1.95 8.23
CA GLY A 281 -9.35 -2.82 7.49
C GLY A 281 -8.10 -3.14 8.31
N SER A 282 -6.93 -3.06 7.68
CA SER A 282 -5.62 -3.38 8.28
C SER A 282 -5.00 -2.24 9.11
N LEU A 283 -5.67 -1.11 9.28
CA LEU A 283 -5.12 0.04 10.03
C LEU A 283 -4.69 -0.32 11.47
N PRO A 284 -5.39 -1.19 12.21
CA PRO A 284 -4.93 -1.63 13.53
C PRO A 284 -3.59 -2.40 13.53
N GLU A 285 -3.14 -2.89 12.38
CA GLU A 285 -1.80 -3.49 12.24
C GLU A 285 -0.72 -2.45 11.91
N ARG A 286 -1.11 -1.22 11.60
CA ARG A 286 -0.19 -0.14 11.16
C ARG A 286 0.10 0.88 12.25
N VAL A 287 -0.73 0.99 13.25
CA VAL A 287 -0.58 1.96 14.34
C VAL A 287 -0.65 1.21 15.67
N VAL A 288 0.30 1.46 16.56
CA VAL A 288 0.22 1.03 17.96
C VAL A 288 -0.50 2.13 18.72
N ASP A 289 -1.74 1.86 19.10
CA ASP A 289 -2.64 2.83 19.70
C ASP A 289 -2.06 3.48 20.97
N GLY A 290 -2.14 4.80 21.04
CA GLY A 290 -1.56 5.62 22.12
C GLY A 290 -0.04 5.74 22.08
N VAL A 291 0.68 4.91 21.29
CA VAL A 291 2.15 4.81 21.27
C VAL A 291 2.74 5.43 20.00
N THR A 292 2.33 5.00 18.82
CA THR A 292 2.83 5.54 17.54
C THR A 292 1.81 6.41 16.82
N GLY A 293 0.63 6.56 17.39
CA GLY A 293 -0.50 7.31 16.87
C GLY A 293 -1.76 6.96 17.66
N THR A 294 -2.93 7.21 17.07
CA THR A 294 -4.23 6.93 17.70
C THR A 294 -5.14 6.16 16.74
N ILE A 295 -5.81 5.12 17.24
CA ILE A 295 -6.86 4.38 16.54
C ILE A 295 -8.21 4.84 17.11
N ALA A 296 -8.86 5.78 16.44
CA ALA A 296 -10.12 6.37 16.89
C ALA A 296 -11.32 5.45 16.61
N GLY A 297 -12.20 5.33 17.58
CA GLY A 297 -13.46 4.59 17.47
C GLY A 297 -14.66 5.46 17.07
N SER A 298 -14.49 6.80 17.07
CA SER A 298 -15.53 7.76 16.71
C SER A 298 -14.95 9.02 16.08
N ASP A 299 -15.79 9.84 15.46
CA ASP A 299 -15.40 11.15 14.90
C ASP A 299 -14.91 12.10 16.01
N ASP A 300 -15.47 12.00 17.20
CA ASP A 300 -15.07 12.81 18.36
C ASP A 300 -13.65 12.45 18.80
N GLU A 301 -13.36 11.17 18.95
CA GLU A 301 -12.03 10.67 19.28
C GLU A 301 -11.01 11.02 18.20
N PHE A 302 -11.39 10.88 16.91
CA PHE A 302 -10.53 11.24 15.79
C PHE A 302 -10.16 12.73 15.81
N CYS A 303 -11.14 13.61 15.98
CA CYS A 303 -10.90 15.05 16.06
C CYS A 303 -10.06 15.42 17.28
N ALA A 304 -10.36 14.85 18.45
CA ALA A 304 -9.58 15.10 19.67
C ALA A 304 -8.12 14.66 19.49
N ALA A 305 -7.87 13.48 18.95
CA ALA A 305 -6.53 12.98 18.67
C ALA A 305 -5.80 13.81 17.61
N ALA A 306 -6.48 14.20 16.52
CA ALA A 306 -5.92 15.04 15.48
C ALA A 306 -5.52 16.43 16.03
N MET A 307 -6.38 17.03 16.83
CA MET A 307 -6.06 18.32 17.48
C MET A 307 -4.91 18.19 18.46
N ALA A 308 -4.89 17.13 19.28
CA ALA A 308 -3.82 16.89 20.25
C ALA A 308 -2.47 16.73 19.56
N ILE A 309 -2.36 15.87 18.54
CA ILE A 309 -1.08 15.63 17.85
C ILE A 309 -0.60 16.86 17.07
N LEU A 310 -1.50 17.70 16.58
CA LEU A 310 -1.17 18.93 15.87
C LEU A 310 -0.74 20.09 16.80
N SER A 311 -1.05 20.04 18.10
CA SER A 311 -0.79 21.14 19.04
C SER A 311 0.10 20.78 20.24
N ASP A 312 0.13 19.52 20.69
CA ASP A 312 0.93 19.08 21.83
C ASP A 312 2.30 18.56 21.36
N ASP A 313 3.34 19.34 21.62
CA ASP A 313 4.73 19.03 21.28
C ASP A 313 5.27 17.81 22.05
N ALA A 314 4.85 17.63 23.30
CA ALA A 314 5.33 16.52 24.11
C ALA A 314 4.72 15.19 23.62
N LEU A 315 3.43 15.20 23.28
CA LEU A 315 2.77 14.05 22.66
C LEU A 315 3.45 13.69 21.32
N TRP A 316 3.67 14.70 20.47
CA TRP A 316 4.31 14.48 19.18
C TRP A 316 5.69 13.84 19.32
N ARG A 317 6.56 14.38 20.19
CA ARG A 317 7.91 13.82 20.41
C ARG A 317 7.87 12.37 20.84
N ARG A 318 6.98 12.01 21.76
CA ARG A 318 6.83 10.63 22.23
C ARG A 318 6.39 9.71 21.10
N GLN A 319 5.33 10.06 20.37
CA GLN A 319 4.80 9.23 19.29
C GLN A 319 5.75 9.17 18.10
N HIS A 320 6.43 10.27 17.75
CA HIS A 320 7.46 10.30 16.72
C HIS A 320 8.60 9.35 17.04
N ALA A 321 9.18 9.42 18.23
CA ALA A 321 10.27 8.54 18.65
C ALA A 321 9.85 7.07 18.62
N ALA A 322 8.66 6.77 19.15
CA ALA A 322 8.11 5.41 19.15
C ALA A 322 7.86 4.89 17.72
N ALA A 323 7.34 5.72 16.82
CA ALA A 323 7.11 5.32 15.42
C ALA A 323 8.44 5.03 14.70
N VAL A 324 9.47 5.86 14.86
CA VAL A 324 10.82 5.61 14.31
C VAL A 324 11.40 4.28 14.81
N GLU A 325 11.16 3.92 16.05
CA GLU A 325 11.69 2.69 16.64
C GLU A 325 10.88 1.46 16.23
N LEU A 326 9.54 1.53 16.33
CA LEU A 326 8.66 0.36 16.25
C LEU A 326 8.09 0.09 14.86
N GLN A 327 8.04 1.11 13.98
CA GLN A 327 7.27 1.04 12.72
C GLN A 327 8.13 1.04 11.44
N LYS A 328 9.40 0.66 11.54
CA LYS A 328 10.29 0.57 10.35
C LYS A 328 9.81 -0.43 9.30
N GLY A 329 8.91 -1.33 9.67
CA GLY A 329 8.45 -2.40 8.80
C GLY A 329 9.61 -3.31 8.34
N ILE A 330 9.33 -4.10 7.32
CA ILE A 330 10.33 -4.93 6.64
C ILE A 330 10.80 -4.28 5.34
N GLY A 331 12.00 -4.63 4.87
CA GLY A 331 12.47 -4.26 3.53
C GLY A 331 11.93 -5.21 2.46
N TRP A 332 12.06 -4.80 1.21
CA TRP A 332 11.71 -5.68 0.10
C TRP A 332 12.60 -6.91 -0.02
N ASP A 333 13.85 -6.83 0.44
CA ASP A 333 14.77 -7.97 0.56
C ASP A 333 14.24 -9.04 1.53
N GLU A 334 13.67 -8.63 2.67
CA GLU A 334 13.05 -9.55 3.63
C GLU A 334 11.73 -10.11 3.09
N ALA A 335 10.90 -9.29 2.44
CA ALA A 335 9.70 -9.77 1.77
C ALA A 335 10.04 -10.79 0.67
N ALA A 336 11.08 -10.53 -0.13
CA ALA A 336 11.59 -11.45 -1.14
C ALA A 336 12.09 -12.77 -0.52
N ALA A 337 12.81 -12.72 0.60
CA ALA A 337 13.24 -13.92 1.33
C ALA A 337 12.06 -14.81 1.78
N ARG A 338 10.94 -14.17 2.17
CA ARG A 338 9.72 -14.92 2.53
C ARG A 338 9.03 -15.54 1.32
N PHE A 339 9.09 -14.91 0.14
CA PHE A 339 8.63 -15.53 -1.12
C PHE A 339 9.59 -16.64 -1.57
N GLU A 340 10.90 -16.47 -1.42
CA GLU A 340 11.91 -17.48 -1.70
C GLU A 340 11.68 -18.77 -0.88
N ALA A 341 11.23 -18.64 0.36
CA ALA A 341 10.87 -19.78 1.21
C ALA A 341 9.63 -20.57 0.71
N LEU A 342 8.93 -20.10 -0.31
CA LEU A 342 7.85 -20.83 -0.98
C LEU A 342 8.36 -21.71 -2.13
N ILE A 343 9.65 -21.67 -2.45
CA ILE A 343 10.29 -22.56 -3.43
C ILE A 343 10.46 -23.93 -2.75
N PRO A 344 9.93 -25.02 -3.34
CA PRO A 344 10.04 -26.37 -2.77
C PRO A 344 11.47 -26.91 -2.71
#